data_0fe17e9244ca3e957056a070bb7a4466
#
_entry.id   0fe17e9244ca3e957056a070bb7a4466
#
_cell.length_a   1.000
_cell.length_b   1.000
_cell.length_c   1.000
_cell.angle_alpha   90.00
_cell.angle_beta   90.00
_cell.angle_gamma   90.00
#
_symmetry.space_group_name_H-M   'P 1'
#
loop_
_entity.id
_entity.type
_entity.pdbx_description
1 polymer ?
#
loop_
_entity_poly.entity_id
_entity_poly.type
_entity_poly.pdbx_seq_one_letter_code
_entity_poly.pdbx_strand_id
1 'polypeptide(L)'
;MKENFEDFISKSKLNITEITLPRSFDNALQNHEIIMNGGIYSSLKKVYKEDKENLHAYTINRIQNGLNLNASDYVDAIENAKKMKFDLSALFKKFDAIITPAAPGEAPRDLSTTGNAMFNGYWTMMGVPAISLPLLKGKNSLPIGVQVITSWKNDNLLLKISDDILKDYQ
;
A
#
# COMPACT_ATOMS: atom_id res chain seq x y z
N MET A 1 6.68 12.94 10.08
CA MET A 1 5.94 11.68 9.99
C MET A 1 6.57 10.59 10.85
N LYS A 2 7.86 10.24 10.65
CA LYS A 2 8.54 9.19 11.41
C LYS A 2 8.42 9.40 12.93
N GLU A 3 8.82 10.57 13.44
CA GLU A 3 8.75 10.91 14.87
C GLU A 3 7.33 10.77 15.45
N ASN A 4 6.30 11.23 14.69
CA ASN A 4 4.91 11.13 15.15
C ASN A 4 4.42 9.67 15.19
N PHE A 5 4.91 8.85 14.28
CA PHE A 5 4.59 7.42 14.27
C PHE A 5 5.28 6.68 15.41
N GLU A 6 6.55 7.00 15.68
CA GLU A 6 7.31 6.46 16.82
C GLU A 6 6.67 6.89 18.17
N ASP A 7 6.22 8.14 18.28
CA ASP A 7 5.47 8.63 19.45
C ASP A 7 4.14 7.87 19.63
N PHE A 8 3.39 7.65 18.54
CA PHE A 8 2.17 6.83 18.56
C PHE A 8 2.47 5.41 19.07
N ILE A 9 3.48 4.75 18.53
CA ILE A 9 3.89 3.39 18.94
C ILE A 9 4.26 3.35 20.42
N SER A 10 5.01 4.35 20.91
CA SER A 10 5.48 4.40 22.31
C SER A 10 4.34 4.60 23.32
N LYS A 11 3.26 5.27 22.92
CA LYS A 11 2.08 5.54 23.76
C LYS A 11 0.99 4.46 23.66
N SER A 12 1.09 3.60 22.68
CA SER A 12 0.11 2.54 22.46
C SER A 12 0.14 1.50 23.57
N LYS A 13 -1.04 1.04 24.00
CA LYS A 13 -1.18 -0.07 24.94
C LYS A 13 -1.12 -1.45 24.28
N LEU A 14 -0.99 -1.48 22.96
CA LEU A 14 -0.87 -2.71 22.19
C LEU A 14 0.47 -3.40 22.46
N ASN A 15 0.49 -4.72 22.35
CA ASN A 15 1.74 -5.49 22.34
C ASN A 15 2.38 -5.38 20.97
N ILE A 16 3.28 -4.43 20.77
CA ILE A 16 3.91 -4.10 19.49
C ILE A 16 5.35 -4.61 19.48
N THR A 17 5.71 -5.29 18.40
CA THR A 17 7.08 -5.74 18.12
C THR A 17 7.52 -5.15 16.79
N GLU A 18 8.67 -4.49 16.75
CA GLU A 18 9.28 -4.04 15.51
C GLU A 18 9.80 -5.24 14.72
N ILE A 19 9.45 -5.30 13.44
CA ILE A 19 9.88 -6.37 12.54
C ILE A 19 10.50 -5.79 11.27
N THR A 20 11.41 -6.55 10.69
CA THR A 20 11.87 -6.32 9.31
C THR A 20 11.10 -7.25 8.39
N LEU A 21 10.55 -6.69 7.31
CA LEU A 21 9.89 -7.51 6.29
C LEU A 21 10.90 -8.46 5.61
N PRO A 22 10.46 -9.64 5.16
CA PRO A 22 11.32 -10.58 4.45
C PRO A 22 11.96 -9.98 3.20
N ARG A 23 13.13 -10.51 2.79
CA ARG A 23 13.85 -10.03 1.58
C ARG A 23 13.03 -10.08 0.29
N SER A 24 12.00 -10.91 0.22
CA SER A 24 11.07 -10.91 -0.92
C SER A 24 10.39 -9.55 -1.12
N PHE A 25 10.38 -8.69 -0.11
CA PHE A 25 9.81 -7.33 -0.17
C PHE A 25 10.80 -6.26 -0.68
N ASP A 26 12.08 -6.59 -0.87
CA ASP A 26 13.09 -5.59 -1.26
C ASP A 26 12.71 -4.86 -2.57
N ASN A 27 12.08 -5.56 -3.51
CA ASN A 27 11.62 -5.00 -4.79
C ASN A 27 10.09 -4.85 -4.87
N ALA A 28 9.39 -4.77 -3.72
CA ALA A 28 7.94 -4.77 -3.68
C ALA A 28 7.29 -3.65 -4.50
N LEU A 29 7.83 -2.42 -4.43
CA LEU A 29 7.29 -1.27 -5.18
C LEU A 29 7.51 -1.44 -6.68
N GLN A 30 8.66 -1.94 -7.11
CA GLN A 30 8.94 -2.20 -8.53
C GLN A 30 8.02 -3.29 -9.07
N ASN A 31 7.85 -4.40 -8.36
CA ASN A 31 6.94 -5.46 -8.74
C ASN A 31 5.50 -4.96 -8.84
N HIS A 32 5.07 -4.13 -7.87
CA HIS A 32 3.75 -3.50 -7.91
C HIS A 32 3.58 -2.62 -9.16
N GLU A 33 4.55 -1.78 -9.51
CA GLU A 33 4.49 -0.94 -10.72
C GLU A 33 4.39 -1.75 -12.00
N ILE A 34 5.20 -2.79 -12.14
CA ILE A 34 5.19 -3.69 -13.30
C ILE A 34 3.81 -4.34 -13.45
N ILE A 35 3.29 -4.95 -12.39
CA ILE A 35 1.99 -5.64 -12.40
C ILE A 35 0.86 -4.65 -12.68
N MET A 36 0.87 -3.49 -12.03
CA MET A 36 -0.14 -2.45 -12.21
C MET A 36 -0.15 -1.90 -13.64
N ASN A 37 1.02 -1.55 -14.20
CA ASN A 37 1.12 -1.03 -15.56
C ASN A 37 0.66 -2.06 -16.60
N GLY A 38 1.03 -3.33 -16.46
CA GLY A 38 0.56 -4.42 -17.30
C GLY A 38 -0.96 -4.60 -17.22
N GLY A 39 -1.52 -4.55 -16.03
CA GLY A 39 -2.97 -4.61 -15.79
C GLY A 39 -3.71 -3.42 -16.40
N ILE A 40 -3.20 -2.19 -16.22
CA ILE A 40 -3.77 -0.98 -16.81
C ILE A 40 -3.77 -1.07 -18.34
N TYR A 41 -2.64 -1.45 -18.95
CA TYR A 41 -2.58 -1.65 -20.41
C TYR A 41 -3.59 -2.69 -20.87
N SER A 42 -3.62 -3.84 -20.24
CA SER A 42 -4.56 -4.92 -20.60
C SER A 42 -6.02 -4.45 -20.57
N SER A 43 -6.39 -3.69 -19.55
CA SER A 43 -7.76 -3.21 -19.34
C SER A 43 -8.14 -2.04 -20.26
N LEU A 44 -7.21 -1.12 -20.50
CA LEU A 44 -7.49 0.14 -21.17
C LEU A 44 -6.98 0.22 -22.63
N LYS A 45 -6.34 -0.83 -23.16
CA LYS A 45 -5.78 -0.84 -24.52
C LYS A 45 -6.80 -0.50 -25.62
N LYS A 46 -8.08 -0.85 -25.42
CA LYS A 46 -9.15 -0.53 -26.36
C LYS A 46 -9.45 0.98 -26.31
N VAL A 47 -9.70 1.52 -25.13
CA VAL A 47 -9.96 2.96 -24.95
C VAL A 47 -8.77 3.80 -25.44
N TYR A 48 -7.54 3.36 -25.15
CA TYR A 48 -6.33 4.03 -25.64
C TYR A 48 -6.23 4.09 -27.17
N LYS A 49 -6.76 3.10 -27.89
CA LYS A 49 -6.79 3.10 -29.37
C LYS A 49 -7.91 3.96 -29.94
N GLU A 50 -9.07 3.96 -29.30
CA GLU A 50 -10.29 4.55 -29.83
C GLU A 50 -10.52 6.01 -29.37
N ASP A 51 -10.01 6.39 -28.20
CA ASP A 51 -10.34 7.64 -27.51
C ASP A 51 -9.17 8.19 -26.66
N LYS A 52 -7.96 8.11 -27.20
CA LYS A 52 -6.73 8.53 -26.51
C LYS A 52 -6.75 9.99 -26.09
N GLU A 53 -7.35 10.86 -26.88
CA GLU A 53 -7.40 12.31 -26.66
C GLU A 53 -8.18 12.70 -25.40
N ASN A 54 -9.14 11.88 -24.98
CA ASN A 54 -9.91 12.09 -23.74
C ASN A 54 -9.28 11.47 -22.50
N LEU A 55 -8.14 10.82 -22.63
CA LEU A 55 -7.41 10.25 -21.49
C LEU A 55 -6.47 11.29 -20.86
N HIS A 56 -6.45 11.32 -19.52
CA HIS A 56 -5.48 12.13 -18.80
C HIS A 56 -4.03 11.67 -19.06
N ALA A 57 -3.10 12.60 -19.17
CA ALA A 57 -1.69 12.33 -19.49
C ALA A 57 -1.05 11.26 -18.57
N TYR A 58 -1.38 11.28 -17.28
CA TYR A 58 -0.93 10.27 -16.32
C TYR A 58 -1.39 8.85 -16.72
N THR A 59 -2.66 8.69 -17.12
CA THR A 59 -3.22 7.41 -17.56
C THR A 59 -2.56 6.94 -18.86
N ILE A 60 -2.33 7.85 -19.81
CA ILE A 60 -1.60 7.57 -21.05
C ILE A 60 -0.20 7.03 -20.74
N ASN A 61 0.54 7.69 -19.85
CA ASN A 61 1.87 7.27 -19.43
C ASN A 61 1.86 5.84 -18.83
N ARG A 62 0.91 5.54 -17.95
CA ARG A 62 0.74 4.20 -17.36
C ARG A 62 0.43 3.13 -18.41
N ILE A 63 -0.42 3.43 -19.37
CA ILE A 63 -0.73 2.53 -20.50
C ILE A 63 0.53 2.28 -21.35
N GLN A 64 1.29 3.33 -21.67
CA GLN A 64 2.53 3.20 -22.44
C GLN A 64 3.59 2.39 -21.71
N ASN A 65 3.75 2.58 -20.40
CA ASN A 65 4.63 1.75 -19.58
C ASN A 65 4.20 0.28 -19.64
N GLY A 66 2.90 -0.01 -19.57
CA GLY A 66 2.39 -1.37 -19.68
C GLY A 66 2.56 -1.98 -21.08
N LEU A 67 2.41 -1.18 -22.15
CA LEU A 67 2.64 -1.61 -23.54
C LEU A 67 4.09 -2.01 -23.78
N ASN A 68 5.03 -1.31 -23.16
CA ASN A 68 6.47 -1.51 -23.33
C ASN A 68 7.09 -2.52 -22.34
N LEU A 69 6.26 -3.16 -21.50
CA LEU A 69 6.75 -4.19 -20.59
C LEU A 69 7.31 -5.40 -21.33
N ASN A 70 8.47 -5.86 -20.87
CA ASN A 70 8.98 -7.15 -21.26
C ASN A 70 8.13 -8.26 -20.58
N ALA A 71 7.78 -9.29 -21.34
CA ALA A 71 6.98 -10.40 -20.84
C ALA A 71 7.67 -11.14 -19.68
N SER A 72 9.00 -11.30 -19.74
CA SER A 72 9.77 -11.93 -18.65
C SER A 72 9.67 -11.11 -17.36
N ASP A 73 9.84 -9.79 -17.44
CA ASP A 73 9.77 -8.92 -16.25
C ASP A 73 8.39 -8.97 -15.58
N TYR A 74 7.32 -9.08 -16.39
CA TYR A 74 5.97 -9.23 -15.86
C TYR A 74 5.79 -10.58 -15.16
N VAL A 75 6.28 -11.67 -15.76
CA VAL A 75 6.23 -13.02 -15.15
C VAL A 75 7.02 -13.04 -13.85
N ASP A 76 8.24 -12.50 -13.83
CA ASP A 76 9.09 -12.44 -12.65
C ASP A 76 8.43 -11.61 -11.52
N ALA A 77 7.80 -10.49 -11.87
CA ALA A 77 7.06 -9.68 -10.89
C ALA A 77 5.87 -10.45 -10.26
N ILE A 78 5.14 -11.23 -11.06
CA ILE A 78 4.05 -12.11 -10.56
C ILE A 78 4.60 -13.21 -9.64
N GLU A 79 5.69 -13.86 -9.99
CA GLU A 79 6.30 -14.89 -9.14
C GLU A 79 6.84 -14.31 -7.84
N ASN A 80 7.47 -13.14 -7.89
CA ASN A 80 7.90 -12.41 -6.70
C ASN A 80 6.72 -12.03 -5.81
N ALA A 81 5.60 -11.56 -6.37
CA ALA A 81 4.39 -11.26 -5.62
C ALA A 81 3.82 -12.50 -4.90
N LYS A 82 3.86 -13.67 -5.55
CA LYS A 82 3.45 -14.94 -4.91
C LYS A 82 4.35 -15.29 -3.73
N LYS A 83 5.67 -15.13 -3.89
CA LYS A 83 6.65 -15.36 -2.81
C LYS A 83 6.42 -14.41 -1.65
N MET A 84 6.22 -13.11 -1.93
CA MET A 84 5.88 -12.11 -0.90
C MET A 84 4.61 -12.50 -0.12
N LYS A 85 3.56 -12.95 -0.83
CA LYS A 85 2.31 -13.41 -0.23
C LYS A 85 2.52 -14.62 0.69
N PHE A 86 3.35 -15.56 0.29
CA PHE A 86 3.72 -16.72 1.11
C PHE A 86 4.46 -16.28 2.38
N ASP A 87 5.49 -15.42 2.25
CA ASP A 87 6.28 -14.93 3.38
C ASP A 87 5.43 -14.09 4.33
N LEU A 88 4.52 -13.26 3.80
CA LEU A 88 3.56 -12.50 4.59
C LEU A 88 2.61 -13.41 5.38
N SER A 89 2.16 -14.51 4.79
CA SER A 89 1.31 -15.47 5.49
C SER A 89 2.01 -16.12 6.68
N ALA A 90 3.33 -16.28 6.61
CA ALA A 90 4.14 -16.78 7.73
C ALA A 90 4.27 -15.75 8.87
N LEU A 91 4.31 -14.45 8.54
CA LEU A 91 4.28 -13.37 9.55
C LEU A 91 2.93 -13.36 10.28
N PHE A 92 1.82 -13.46 9.58
CA PHE A 92 0.48 -13.49 10.17
C PHE A 92 0.15 -14.77 10.98
N LYS A 93 1.03 -15.76 11.02
CA LYS A 93 0.95 -16.84 12.00
C LYS A 93 1.49 -16.44 13.38
N LYS A 94 2.25 -15.34 13.45
CA LYS A 94 2.90 -14.85 14.67
C LYS A 94 2.30 -13.55 15.18
N PHE A 95 1.70 -12.76 14.29
CA PHE A 95 1.17 -11.43 14.56
C PHE A 95 -0.26 -11.32 14.03
N ASP A 96 -1.13 -10.69 14.80
CA ASP A 96 -2.53 -10.47 14.41
C ASP A 96 -2.66 -9.42 13.31
N ALA A 97 -1.81 -8.39 13.34
CA ALA A 97 -1.78 -7.32 12.37
C ALA A 97 -0.36 -6.77 12.16
N ILE A 98 -0.17 -6.05 11.06
CA ILE A 98 1.00 -5.19 10.83
C ILE A 98 0.51 -3.74 10.86
N ILE A 99 1.27 -2.86 11.52
CA ILE A 99 0.99 -1.44 11.62
C ILE A 99 2.10 -0.67 10.92
N THR A 100 1.73 0.25 10.02
CA THR A 100 2.66 1.11 9.29
C THR A 100 2.10 2.53 9.14
N PRO A 101 2.91 3.54 8.79
CA PRO A 101 2.36 4.77 8.26
C PRO A 101 1.54 4.50 6.99
N ALA A 102 0.43 5.23 6.79
CA ALA A 102 -0.38 5.11 5.58
C ALA A 102 0.14 5.98 4.42
N ALA A 103 0.90 7.05 4.73
CA ALA A 103 1.46 7.97 3.75
C ALA A 103 2.80 8.55 4.26
N PRO A 104 3.68 9.04 3.38
CA PRO A 104 4.96 9.66 3.78
C PRO A 104 4.81 10.96 4.57
N GLY A 105 3.64 11.57 4.55
CA GLY A 105 3.35 12.84 5.21
C GLY A 105 1.91 13.28 5.03
N GLU A 106 1.67 14.57 5.23
CA GLU A 106 0.38 15.21 4.97
C GLU A 106 0.01 15.19 3.49
N ALA A 107 -1.27 15.39 3.19
CA ALA A 107 -1.74 15.58 1.83
C ALA A 107 -1.01 16.78 1.16
N PRO A 108 -0.66 16.69 -0.13
CA PRO A 108 -0.13 17.82 -0.89
C PRO A 108 -1.06 19.03 -0.84
N ARG A 109 -0.48 20.25 -0.86
CA ARG A 109 -1.28 21.49 -0.79
C ARG A 109 -2.02 21.83 -2.08
N ASP A 110 -1.52 21.34 -3.21
CA ASP A 110 -2.10 21.59 -4.53
C ASP A 110 -2.85 20.37 -5.06
N LEU A 111 -3.66 20.58 -6.10
CA LEU A 111 -4.47 19.54 -6.74
C LEU A 111 -3.76 18.82 -7.89
N SER A 112 -2.47 19.09 -8.11
CA SER A 112 -1.70 18.47 -9.21
C SER A 112 -1.35 17.01 -8.93
N THR A 113 -1.37 16.60 -7.66
CA THR A 113 -1.03 15.24 -7.23
C THR A 113 -1.84 14.82 -6.00
N THR A 114 -2.10 13.53 -5.90
CA THR A 114 -2.69 12.90 -4.70
C THR A 114 -1.64 12.47 -3.68
N GLY A 115 -0.36 12.75 -3.92
CA GLY A 115 0.75 12.32 -3.08
C GLY A 115 1.35 10.99 -3.51
N ASN A 116 2.11 10.37 -2.61
CA ASN A 116 2.85 9.13 -2.87
C ASN A 116 2.21 7.95 -2.12
N ALA A 117 1.74 6.96 -2.87
CA ALA A 117 1.09 5.74 -2.36
C ALA A 117 2.09 4.60 -2.00
N MET A 118 3.36 4.92 -1.75
CA MET A 118 4.42 3.93 -1.54
C MET A 118 4.12 2.92 -0.41
N PHE A 119 3.39 3.33 0.62
CA PHE A 119 3.01 2.44 1.73
C PHE A 119 1.80 1.56 1.44
N ASN A 120 1.10 1.76 0.31
CA ASN A 120 -0.15 1.05 0.02
C ASN A 120 -0.02 0.04 -1.13
N GLY A 121 0.87 0.31 -2.09
CA GLY A 121 0.95 -0.43 -3.35
C GLY A 121 1.12 -1.94 -3.18
N TYR A 122 2.07 -2.36 -2.37
CA TYR A 122 2.35 -3.78 -2.18
C TYR A 122 1.27 -4.51 -1.35
N TRP A 123 0.59 -3.84 -0.42
CA TRP A 123 -0.55 -4.45 0.29
C TRP A 123 -1.71 -4.71 -0.68
N THR A 124 -1.98 -3.74 -1.57
CA THR A 124 -2.96 -3.89 -2.65
C THR A 124 -2.59 -5.03 -3.60
N MET A 125 -1.32 -5.11 -4.02
CA MET A 125 -0.82 -6.19 -4.89
C MET A 125 -1.01 -7.57 -4.24
N MET A 126 -0.81 -7.69 -2.93
CA MET A 126 -1.01 -8.93 -2.20
C MET A 126 -2.47 -9.21 -1.87
N GLY A 127 -3.37 -8.24 -2.05
CA GLY A 127 -4.80 -8.38 -1.81
C GLY A 127 -5.15 -8.62 -0.35
N VAL A 128 -4.36 -8.09 0.59
CA VAL A 128 -4.64 -8.17 2.02
C VAL A 128 -5.54 -7.02 2.48
N PRO A 129 -6.42 -7.23 3.47
CA PRO A 129 -7.21 -6.17 4.06
C PRO A 129 -6.32 -5.12 4.73
N ALA A 130 -6.61 -3.85 4.47
CA ALA A 130 -5.91 -2.72 5.08
C ALA A 130 -6.88 -1.56 5.34
N ILE A 131 -6.68 -0.84 6.46
CA ILE A 131 -7.46 0.34 6.83
C ILE A 131 -6.50 1.44 7.30
N SER A 132 -6.82 2.69 7.00
CA SER A 132 -6.09 3.86 7.48
C SER A 132 -6.89 4.57 8.57
N LEU A 133 -6.27 4.76 9.73
CA LEU A 133 -6.83 5.45 10.88
C LEU A 133 -6.18 6.84 11.00
N PRO A 134 -6.92 7.96 11.06
CA PRO A 134 -6.37 9.32 11.05
C PRO A 134 -5.86 9.73 12.45
N LEU A 135 -4.87 9.01 12.97
CA LEU A 135 -4.40 9.16 14.35
C LEU A 135 -3.26 10.16 14.52
N LEU A 136 -2.55 10.49 13.46
CA LEU A 136 -1.40 11.39 13.52
C LEU A 136 -1.73 12.74 12.90
N LYS A 137 -1.02 13.77 13.34
CA LYS A 137 -1.09 15.12 12.76
C LYS A 137 0.28 15.53 12.24
N GLY A 138 0.31 16.10 11.06
CA GLY A 138 1.52 16.66 10.49
C GLY A 138 1.81 18.08 10.95
N LYS A 139 2.86 18.66 10.38
CA LYS A 139 3.32 20.03 10.75
C LYS A 139 2.30 21.13 10.46
N ASN A 140 1.44 20.93 9.47
CA ASN A 140 0.36 21.87 9.11
C ASN A 140 -0.98 21.47 9.73
N SER A 141 -1.00 20.60 10.74
CA SER A 141 -2.18 20.09 11.43
C SER A 141 -3.12 19.24 10.54
N LEU A 142 -2.70 18.84 9.34
CA LEU A 142 -3.45 17.90 8.53
C LEU A 142 -3.28 16.46 9.06
N PRO A 143 -4.30 15.61 8.90
CA PRO A 143 -4.21 14.24 9.36
C PRO A 143 -3.19 13.42 8.56
N ILE A 144 -2.51 12.51 9.25
CA ILE A 144 -1.69 11.44 8.65
C ILE A 144 -2.21 10.12 9.19
N GLY A 145 -2.43 9.16 8.31
CA GLY A 145 -2.97 7.86 8.67
C GLY A 145 -1.94 6.92 9.30
N VAL A 146 -2.38 6.16 10.29
CA VAL A 146 -1.76 4.90 10.70
C VAL A 146 -2.48 3.79 9.96
N GLN A 147 -1.75 2.97 9.22
CA GLN A 147 -2.32 1.86 8.45
C GLN A 147 -2.24 0.57 9.25
N VAL A 148 -3.35 -0.13 9.36
CA VAL A 148 -3.45 -1.47 9.95
C VAL A 148 -3.70 -2.46 8.83
N ILE A 149 -2.96 -3.56 8.80
CA ILE A 149 -3.03 -4.61 7.79
C ILE A 149 -3.21 -5.94 8.50
N THR A 150 -4.12 -6.79 8.00
CA THR A 150 -4.32 -8.16 8.51
C THR A 150 -4.15 -9.20 7.42
N SER A 151 -4.19 -10.48 7.80
CA SER A 151 -4.09 -11.58 6.85
C SER A 151 -5.25 -11.58 5.84
N TRP A 152 -5.01 -12.19 4.70
CA TRP A 152 -5.99 -12.30 3.62
C TRP A 152 -7.35 -12.84 4.10
N LYS A 153 -8.44 -12.19 3.69
CA LYS A 153 -9.83 -12.49 4.08
C LYS A 153 -10.13 -12.34 5.59
N ASN A 154 -9.32 -11.63 6.33
CA ASN A 154 -9.51 -11.44 7.77
C ASN A 154 -9.99 -10.01 8.11
N ASP A 155 -10.98 -9.53 7.35
CA ASP A 155 -11.56 -8.19 7.48
C ASP A 155 -12.18 -7.96 8.87
N ASN A 156 -12.79 -9.00 9.44
CA ASN A 156 -13.37 -8.91 10.79
C ASN A 156 -12.31 -8.62 11.86
N LEU A 157 -11.14 -9.26 11.76
CA LEU A 157 -10.03 -8.98 12.67
C LEU A 157 -9.48 -7.59 12.45
N LEU A 158 -9.37 -7.14 11.18
CA LEU A 158 -8.95 -5.78 10.83
C LEU A 158 -9.84 -4.75 11.51
N LEU A 159 -11.16 -4.86 11.38
CA LEU A 159 -12.12 -3.93 11.97
C LEU A 159 -12.06 -3.95 13.49
N LYS A 160 -11.95 -5.13 14.11
CA LYS A 160 -11.82 -5.27 15.56
C LYS A 160 -10.57 -4.57 16.10
N ILE A 161 -9.39 -4.88 15.53
CA ILE A 161 -8.12 -4.27 15.96
C ILE A 161 -8.17 -2.75 15.75
N SER A 162 -8.74 -2.28 14.65
CA SER A 162 -8.88 -0.86 14.36
C SER A 162 -9.76 -0.13 15.36
N ASP A 163 -10.87 -0.74 15.78
CA ASP A 163 -11.76 -0.23 16.82
C ASP A 163 -11.06 -0.17 18.18
N ASP A 164 -10.31 -1.22 18.53
CA ASP A 164 -9.52 -1.27 19.77
C ASP A 164 -8.45 -0.15 19.79
N ILE A 165 -7.74 0.06 18.66
CA ILE A 165 -6.77 1.16 18.53
C ILE A 165 -7.45 2.53 18.69
N LEU A 166 -8.61 2.75 18.07
CA LEU A 166 -9.32 4.03 18.17
C LEU A 166 -9.80 4.32 19.60
N LYS A 167 -10.26 3.30 20.33
CA LYS A 167 -10.67 3.45 21.73
C LYS A 167 -9.51 3.78 22.67
N ASP A 168 -8.33 3.23 22.41
CA ASP A 168 -7.13 3.49 23.20
C ASP A 168 -6.54 4.88 22.95
N TYR A 169 -6.85 5.49 21.80
CA TYR A 169 -6.30 6.79 21.38
C TYR A 169 -7.22 7.98 21.67
N GLN A 170 -8.46 7.74 22.09
CA GLN A 170 -9.40 8.75 22.58
C GLN A 170 -9.16 9.05 24.07
#